data_2236b51a2e7e2dbca391557076ed679a
#
_entry.id   2236b51a2e7e2dbca391557076ed679a
#
_cell.length_a   1.000
_cell.length_b   1.000
_cell.length_c   1.000
_cell.angle_alpha   90.00
_cell.angle_beta   90.00
_cell.angle_gamma   90.00
#
_symmetry.space_group_name_H-M   'P 1'
#
loop_
_entity.id
_entity.type
_entity.pdbx_description
1 polymer ?
#
loop_
_entity_poly.entity_id
_entity_poly.type
_entity_poly.pdbx_seq_one_letter_code
_entity_poly.pdbx_strand_id
1 'polypeptide(L)'
;MRRVVDDLLGRSDQHLVGLLADQISSAVAGGLLARTMVVGDVNPADARASMTGIEHHGDDQRAKLVTALSASLTTPIDREDLFRMSRFVVDVLDELRDFVRESDLYDLPDQASVAPVLDALIEGLNALKAALLQTGRRSPEAGVSTLAAKKAGSRVRQLYQLELAELFRRPLDVELMKRRELLRRIDVVGIRLGEAADALADGIMKRSR
;
A
#
# COMPACT_ATOMS: atom_id res chain seq x y z
N MET A 1 22.27 -15.21 23.84
CA MET A 1 23.31 -14.19 23.93
C MET A 1 23.40 -13.33 22.66
N ARG A 2 23.52 -13.88 21.45
CA ARG A 2 23.60 -13.13 20.18
C ARG A 2 22.37 -12.22 19.93
N ARG A 3 21.14 -12.70 20.18
CA ARG A 3 19.89 -11.91 20.03
C ARG A 3 19.85 -10.68 20.93
N VAL A 4 20.25 -10.80 22.20
CA VAL A 4 20.27 -9.67 23.15
C VAL A 4 21.26 -8.60 22.68
N VAL A 5 22.38 -9.00 22.11
CA VAL A 5 23.39 -8.06 21.56
C VAL A 5 22.89 -7.38 20.32
N ASP A 6 22.19 -8.09 19.42
CA ASP A 6 21.62 -7.53 18.20
C ASP A 6 20.48 -6.53 18.51
N ASP A 7 19.66 -6.82 19.53
CA ASP A 7 18.61 -5.91 20.01
C ASP A 7 19.21 -4.64 20.66
N LEU A 8 20.25 -4.80 21.50
CA LEU A 8 20.96 -3.67 22.12
C LEU A 8 21.66 -2.77 21.09
N LEU A 9 22.07 -3.31 19.96
CA LEU A 9 22.70 -2.57 18.84
C LEU A 9 21.68 -1.97 17.87
N GLY A 10 20.37 -2.13 18.09
CA GLY A 10 19.31 -1.63 17.21
C GLY A 10 19.24 -2.34 15.84
N ARG A 11 19.93 -3.48 15.69
CA ARG A 11 19.93 -4.26 14.44
C ARG A 11 18.59 -4.96 14.20
N SER A 12 17.94 -5.39 15.29
CA SER A 12 16.58 -5.96 15.23
C SER A 12 15.57 -4.94 14.73
N ASP A 13 15.65 -3.70 15.21
CA ASP A 13 14.79 -2.59 14.77
C ASP A 13 14.95 -2.31 13.27
N GLN A 14 16.20 -2.24 12.78
CA GLN A 14 16.48 -2.00 11.37
C GLN A 14 16.01 -3.15 10.48
N HIS A 15 16.11 -4.39 10.94
CA HIS A 15 15.64 -5.56 10.23
C HIS A 15 14.12 -5.55 10.07
N LEU A 16 13.36 -5.27 11.14
CA LEU A 16 11.90 -5.17 11.10
C LEU A 16 11.43 -4.05 10.17
N VAL A 17 12.07 -2.88 10.26
CA VAL A 17 11.80 -1.75 9.36
C VAL A 17 12.07 -2.13 7.90
N GLY A 18 13.16 -2.86 7.64
CA GLY A 18 13.51 -3.35 6.30
C GLY A 18 12.43 -4.26 5.72
N LEU A 19 12.01 -5.28 6.47
CA LEU A 19 10.98 -6.23 6.03
C LEU A 19 9.65 -5.53 5.71
N LEU A 20 9.22 -4.58 6.55
CA LEU A 20 7.99 -3.84 6.30
C LEU A 20 8.16 -2.85 5.11
N ALA A 21 9.34 -2.24 4.95
CA ALA A 21 9.63 -1.40 3.79
C ALA A 21 9.63 -2.19 2.47
N ASP A 22 10.09 -3.44 2.50
CA ASP A 22 10.05 -4.35 1.34
C ASP A 22 8.61 -4.76 1.01
N GLN A 23 7.78 -5.01 2.03
CA GLN A 23 6.35 -5.26 1.86
C GLN A 23 5.64 -4.06 1.20
N ILE A 24 5.91 -2.83 1.65
CA ILE A 24 5.40 -1.60 1.01
C ILE A 24 5.90 -1.50 -0.44
N SER A 25 7.14 -1.93 -0.72
CA SER A 25 7.68 -1.92 -2.09
C SER A 25 6.91 -2.85 -3.01
N SER A 26 6.42 -3.99 -2.52
CA SER A 26 5.53 -4.87 -3.29
C SER A 26 4.20 -4.17 -3.62
N ALA A 27 3.61 -3.43 -2.66
CA ALA A 27 2.41 -2.64 -2.92
C ALA A 27 2.66 -1.52 -3.95
N VAL A 28 3.82 -0.84 -3.90
CA VAL A 28 4.24 0.14 -4.92
C VAL A 28 4.36 -0.53 -6.29
N ALA A 29 5.00 -1.70 -6.38
CA ALA A 29 5.15 -2.44 -7.63
C ALA A 29 3.78 -2.86 -8.20
N GLY A 30 2.85 -3.30 -7.35
CA GLY A 30 1.47 -3.60 -7.74
C GLY A 30 0.73 -2.36 -8.28
N GLY A 31 0.88 -1.21 -7.62
CA GLY A 31 0.32 0.07 -8.08
C GLY A 31 0.88 0.51 -9.44
N LEU A 32 2.20 0.40 -9.64
CA LEU A 32 2.86 0.71 -10.92
C LEU A 32 2.38 -0.21 -12.03
N LEU A 33 2.26 -1.51 -11.77
CA LEU A 33 1.74 -2.48 -12.75
C LEU A 33 0.28 -2.16 -13.12
N ALA A 34 -0.58 -1.89 -12.15
CA ALA A 34 -1.94 -1.46 -12.40
C ALA A 34 -2.00 -0.18 -13.25
N ARG A 35 -1.13 0.78 -12.95
CA ARG A 35 -1.02 2.05 -13.68
C ARG A 35 -0.60 1.83 -15.14
N THR A 36 0.42 0.98 -15.42
CA THR A 36 0.84 0.66 -16.80
C THR A 36 -0.24 -0.10 -17.56
N MET A 37 -1.01 -0.96 -16.88
CA MET A 37 -2.15 -1.65 -17.47
C MET A 37 -3.27 -0.67 -17.90
N VAL A 38 -3.69 0.25 -17.03
CA VAL A 38 -4.82 1.16 -17.36
C VAL A 38 -4.50 2.16 -18.47
N VAL A 39 -3.24 2.49 -18.70
CA VAL A 39 -2.82 3.34 -19.83
C VAL A 39 -2.53 2.55 -21.12
N GLY A 40 -2.62 1.22 -21.08
CA GLY A 40 -2.48 0.36 -22.24
C GLY A 40 -1.04 -0.04 -22.59
N ASP A 41 -0.06 0.25 -21.73
CA ASP A 41 1.35 -0.15 -21.92
C ASP A 41 1.55 -1.67 -21.72
N VAL A 42 0.68 -2.28 -20.89
CA VAL A 42 0.63 -3.73 -20.62
C VAL A 42 -0.80 -4.20 -20.77
N ASN A 43 -1.04 -5.31 -21.46
CA ASN A 43 -2.39 -5.86 -21.57
C ASN A 43 -2.85 -6.48 -20.22
N PRO A 44 -4.17 -6.54 -19.96
CA PRO A 44 -4.68 -7.00 -18.66
C PRO A 44 -4.28 -8.44 -18.30
N ALA A 45 -4.19 -9.36 -19.27
CA ALA A 45 -3.82 -10.76 -19.02
C ALA A 45 -2.36 -10.89 -18.56
N ASP A 46 -1.43 -10.14 -19.21
CA ASP A 46 -0.01 -10.12 -18.81
C ASP A 46 0.18 -9.39 -17.48
N ALA A 47 -0.57 -8.32 -17.24
CA ALA A 47 -0.58 -7.63 -15.95
C ALA A 47 -1.04 -8.58 -14.83
N ARG A 48 -2.11 -9.35 -15.05
CA ARG A 48 -2.61 -10.36 -14.10
C ARG A 48 -1.56 -11.43 -13.81
N ALA A 49 -0.89 -11.96 -14.84
CA ALA A 49 0.16 -12.96 -14.65
C ALA A 49 1.34 -12.39 -13.84
N SER A 50 1.76 -11.15 -14.11
CA SER A 50 2.84 -10.47 -13.40
C SER A 50 2.46 -10.14 -11.95
N MET A 51 1.22 -9.77 -11.68
CA MET A 51 0.71 -9.43 -10.34
C MET A 51 0.84 -10.60 -9.36
N THR A 52 0.67 -11.84 -9.83
CA THR A 52 0.84 -13.05 -9.00
C THR A 52 2.23 -13.12 -8.36
N GLY A 53 3.28 -12.78 -9.10
CA GLY A 53 4.65 -12.75 -8.56
C GLY A 53 4.86 -11.65 -7.53
N ILE A 54 4.24 -10.49 -7.73
CA ILE A 54 4.30 -9.35 -6.81
C ILE A 54 3.60 -9.70 -5.49
N GLU A 55 2.42 -10.30 -5.56
CA GLU A 55 1.64 -10.73 -4.40
C GLU A 55 2.38 -11.79 -3.59
N HIS A 56 2.87 -12.85 -4.22
CA HIS A 56 3.66 -13.88 -3.53
C HIS A 56 4.87 -13.28 -2.81
N HIS A 57 5.56 -12.31 -3.43
CA HIS A 57 6.68 -11.63 -2.78
C HIS A 57 6.22 -10.82 -1.56
N GLY A 58 5.10 -10.11 -1.65
CA GLY A 58 4.50 -9.36 -0.52
C GLY A 58 4.14 -10.28 0.66
N ASP A 59 3.54 -11.44 0.38
CA ASP A 59 3.18 -12.43 1.38
C ASP A 59 4.42 -13.05 2.06
N ASP A 60 5.47 -13.33 1.30
CA ASP A 60 6.74 -13.80 1.83
C ASP A 60 7.36 -12.78 2.80
N GLN A 61 7.33 -11.48 2.46
CA GLN A 61 7.84 -10.43 3.35
C GLN A 61 7.00 -10.32 4.62
N ARG A 62 5.68 -10.45 4.51
CA ARG A 62 4.79 -10.49 5.68
C ARG A 62 5.10 -11.67 6.59
N ALA A 63 5.26 -12.88 6.06
CA ALA A 63 5.58 -14.07 6.83
C ALA A 63 6.89 -13.90 7.60
N LYS A 64 7.93 -13.36 6.93
CA LYS A 64 9.22 -13.02 7.56
C LYS A 64 9.06 -11.98 8.67
N LEU A 65 8.29 -10.91 8.42
CA LEU A 65 8.03 -9.85 9.41
C LEU A 65 7.33 -10.40 10.65
N VAL A 66 6.26 -11.20 10.49
CA VAL A 66 5.53 -11.81 11.62
C VAL A 66 6.44 -12.72 12.44
N THR A 67 7.27 -13.52 11.77
CA THR A 67 8.28 -14.38 12.44
C THR A 67 9.30 -13.53 13.21
N ALA A 68 9.83 -12.47 12.59
CA ALA A 68 10.82 -11.59 13.22
C ALA A 68 10.20 -10.83 14.40
N LEU A 69 8.98 -10.32 14.29
CA LEU A 69 8.23 -9.65 15.36
C LEU A 69 8.04 -10.56 16.57
N SER A 70 7.72 -11.84 16.35
CA SER A 70 7.53 -12.82 17.42
C SER A 70 8.83 -13.16 18.17
N ALA A 71 9.97 -13.01 17.49
CA ALA A 71 11.28 -13.36 18.02
C ALA A 71 12.04 -12.16 18.62
N SER A 72 11.62 -10.91 18.33
CA SER A 72 12.30 -9.68 18.80
C SER A 72 11.93 -9.35 20.24
N LEU A 73 12.91 -8.93 21.03
CA LEU A 73 12.71 -8.42 22.38
C LEU A 73 12.31 -6.94 22.38
N THR A 74 12.87 -6.18 21.45
CA THR A 74 12.59 -4.75 21.25
C THR A 74 12.09 -4.49 19.85
N THR A 75 11.35 -3.40 19.65
CA THR A 75 10.84 -2.97 18.35
C THR A 75 10.98 -1.43 18.20
N PRO A 76 11.16 -0.91 16.97
CA PRO A 76 11.38 0.53 16.73
C PRO A 76 10.18 1.39 17.11
N ILE A 77 8.98 0.84 17.00
CA ILE A 77 7.68 1.33 17.48
C ILE A 77 6.93 0.16 18.10
N ASP A 78 5.79 0.43 18.69
CA ASP A 78 4.95 -0.62 19.29
C ASP A 78 4.72 -1.78 18.32
N ARG A 79 4.87 -3.03 18.82
CA ARG A 79 4.74 -4.26 18.02
C ARG A 79 3.36 -4.38 17.36
N GLU A 80 2.32 -3.99 18.09
CA GLU A 80 0.95 -4.02 17.61
C GLU A 80 0.76 -3.03 16.45
N ASP A 81 1.36 -1.84 16.53
CA ASP A 81 1.28 -0.83 15.46
C ASP A 81 2.03 -1.28 14.20
N LEU A 82 3.21 -1.94 14.34
CA LEU A 82 3.92 -2.56 13.20
C LEU A 82 3.09 -3.67 12.54
N PHE A 83 2.48 -4.53 13.36
CA PHE A 83 1.65 -5.62 12.85
C PHE A 83 0.40 -5.08 12.14
N ARG A 84 -0.26 -4.06 12.72
CA ARG A 84 -1.43 -3.40 12.16
C ARG A 84 -1.09 -2.71 10.83
N MET A 85 0.03 -1.99 10.77
CA MET A 85 0.51 -1.36 9.54
C MET A 85 0.79 -2.40 8.44
N SER A 86 1.48 -3.50 8.77
CA SER A 86 1.74 -4.61 7.85
C SER A 86 0.44 -5.19 7.29
N ARG A 87 -0.60 -5.35 8.11
CA ARG A 87 -1.90 -5.84 7.68
C ARG A 87 -2.54 -4.91 6.65
N PHE A 88 -2.56 -3.60 6.90
CA PHE A 88 -3.13 -2.65 5.95
C PHE A 88 -2.36 -2.60 4.63
N VAL A 89 -1.04 -2.80 4.65
CA VAL A 89 -0.22 -2.87 3.44
C VAL A 89 -0.56 -4.12 2.61
N VAL A 90 -0.83 -5.27 3.26
CA VAL A 90 -1.33 -6.46 2.56
C VAL A 90 -2.70 -6.19 1.95
N ASP A 91 -3.62 -5.61 2.72
CA ASP A 91 -4.95 -5.28 2.20
C ASP A 91 -4.87 -4.37 0.95
N VAL A 92 -3.89 -3.42 0.91
CA VAL A 92 -3.61 -2.60 -0.30
C VAL A 92 -3.21 -3.47 -1.48
N LEU A 93 -2.29 -4.41 -1.28
CA LEU A 93 -1.79 -5.28 -2.36
C LEU A 93 -2.87 -6.25 -2.85
N ASP A 94 -3.68 -6.80 -1.96
CA ASP A 94 -4.80 -7.68 -2.29
C ASP A 94 -5.85 -6.97 -3.15
N GLU A 95 -6.23 -5.75 -2.79
CA GLU A 95 -7.19 -4.95 -3.57
C GLU A 95 -6.61 -4.55 -4.94
N LEU A 96 -5.30 -4.26 -5.04
CA LEU A 96 -4.63 -4.03 -6.32
C LEU A 96 -4.59 -5.28 -7.20
N ARG A 97 -4.31 -6.46 -6.60
CA ARG A 97 -4.39 -7.74 -7.29
C ARG A 97 -5.79 -7.99 -7.84
N ASP A 98 -6.81 -7.76 -7.02
CA ASP A 98 -8.19 -7.96 -7.43
C ASP A 98 -8.61 -6.93 -8.50
N PHE A 99 -8.15 -5.68 -8.41
CA PHE A 99 -8.36 -4.67 -9.45
C PHE A 99 -7.78 -5.12 -10.80
N VAL A 100 -6.53 -5.58 -10.84
CA VAL A 100 -5.89 -6.06 -12.07
C VAL A 100 -6.60 -7.32 -12.61
N ARG A 101 -6.96 -8.25 -11.73
CA ARG A 101 -7.68 -9.47 -12.12
C ARG A 101 -9.06 -9.17 -12.69
N GLU A 102 -9.82 -8.29 -12.04
CA GLU A 102 -11.15 -7.90 -12.50
C GLU A 102 -11.09 -7.08 -13.80
N SER A 103 -10.04 -6.25 -13.99
CA SER A 103 -9.81 -5.55 -15.27
C SER A 103 -9.64 -6.52 -16.43
N ASP A 104 -8.90 -7.63 -16.23
CA ASP A 104 -8.76 -8.70 -17.22
C ASP A 104 -10.11 -9.44 -17.46
N LEU A 105 -10.80 -9.83 -16.39
CA LEU A 105 -12.06 -10.58 -16.48
C LEU A 105 -13.22 -9.77 -17.07
N TYR A 106 -13.22 -8.46 -16.86
CA TYR A 106 -14.30 -7.60 -17.34
C TYR A 106 -14.11 -7.16 -18.78
N ASP A 107 -12.89 -7.29 -19.32
CA ASP A 107 -12.54 -6.91 -20.70
C ASP A 107 -13.04 -5.49 -21.05
N LEU A 108 -12.66 -4.52 -20.20
CA LEU A 108 -13.10 -3.13 -20.36
C LEU A 108 -12.16 -2.37 -21.29
N PRO A 109 -12.68 -1.71 -22.34
CA PRO A 109 -11.89 -0.80 -23.14
C PRO A 109 -11.54 0.45 -22.33
N ASP A 110 -10.41 1.06 -22.65
CA ASP A 110 -9.99 2.36 -22.13
C ASP A 110 -10.25 2.61 -20.63
N GLN A 111 -9.25 2.33 -19.81
CA GLN A 111 -9.27 2.57 -18.36
C GLN A 111 -8.36 3.74 -17.97
N ALA A 112 -7.85 4.53 -18.93
CA ALA A 112 -6.82 5.55 -18.68
C ALA A 112 -7.27 6.64 -17.69
N SER A 113 -8.58 6.90 -17.56
CA SER A 113 -9.11 7.86 -16.59
C SER A 113 -8.79 7.51 -15.12
N VAL A 114 -8.48 6.24 -14.82
CA VAL A 114 -8.10 5.79 -13.48
C VAL A 114 -6.62 6.08 -13.15
N ALA A 115 -5.78 6.36 -14.15
CA ALA A 115 -4.34 6.59 -13.94
C ALA A 115 -4.02 7.67 -12.89
N PRO A 116 -4.67 8.84 -12.84
CA PRO A 116 -4.40 9.85 -11.81
C PRO A 116 -4.69 9.36 -10.38
N VAL A 117 -5.65 8.46 -10.20
CA VAL A 117 -5.98 7.87 -8.90
C VAL A 117 -4.86 6.92 -8.45
N LEU A 118 -4.35 6.10 -9.39
CA LEU A 118 -3.21 5.20 -9.14
C LEU A 118 -1.91 5.98 -8.91
N ASP A 119 -1.67 7.08 -9.62
CA ASP A 119 -0.51 7.95 -9.40
C ASP A 119 -0.53 8.51 -7.96
N ALA A 120 -1.66 9.01 -7.47
CA ALA A 120 -1.81 9.48 -6.09
C ALA A 120 -1.60 8.37 -5.05
N LEU A 121 -2.04 7.14 -5.34
CA LEU A 121 -1.78 5.97 -4.51
C LEU A 121 -0.28 5.66 -4.41
N ILE A 122 0.41 5.60 -5.55
CA ILE A 122 1.85 5.31 -5.63
C ILE A 122 2.66 6.37 -4.86
N GLU A 123 2.31 7.65 -5.00
CA GLU A 123 2.90 8.74 -4.20
C GLU A 123 2.72 8.50 -2.70
N GLY A 124 1.52 8.12 -2.29
CA GLY A 124 1.20 7.85 -0.89
C GLY A 124 1.94 6.64 -0.32
N LEU A 125 2.07 5.55 -1.08
CA LEU A 125 2.84 4.36 -0.67
C LEU A 125 4.34 4.69 -0.53
N ASN A 126 4.90 5.49 -1.44
CA ASN A 126 6.28 5.95 -1.35
C ASN A 126 6.49 6.87 -0.13
N ALA A 127 5.54 7.76 0.17
CA ALA A 127 5.59 8.59 1.37
C ALA A 127 5.51 7.74 2.65
N LEU A 128 4.67 6.71 2.68
CA LEU A 128 4.56 5.76 3.79
C LEU A 128 5.86 5.00 4.02
N LYS A 129 6.49 4.52 2.94
CA LYS A 129 7.80 3.85 2.98
C LYS A 129 8.88 4.78 3.53
N ALA A 130 8.93 6.02 3.04
CA ALA A 130 9.87 7.02 3.53
C ALA A 130 9.68 7.30 5.02
N ALA A 131 8.43 7.50 5.46
CA ALA A 131 8.08 7.73 6.86
C ALA A 131 8.54 6.58 7.77
N LEU A 132 8.32 5.33 7.34
CA LEU A 132 8.75 4.13 8.07
C LEU A 132 10.28 4.08 8.22
N LEU A 133 11.02 4.28 7.11
CA LEU A 133 12.49 4.29 7.13
C LEU A 133 13.07 5.42 8.01
N GLN A 134 12.45 6.60 7.98
CA GLN A 134 12.80 7.75 8.82
C GLN A 134 12.51 7.47 10.29
N THR A 135 11.39 6.79 10.60
CA THR A 135 11.07 6.35 11.97
C THR A 135 12.12 5.39 12.51
N GLY A 136 12.57 4.43 11.71
CA GLY A 136 13.66 3.51 12.07
C GLY A 136 14.98 4.21 12.35
N ARG A 137 15.24 5.33 11.66
CA ARG A 137 16.43 6.18 11.84
C ARG A 137 16.26 7.28 12.91
N ARG A 138 15.09 7.37 13.54
CA ARG A 138 14.73 8.44 14.50
C ARG A 138 14.80 9.85 13.91
N SER A 139 14.50 9.97 12.60
CA SER A 139 14.49 11.28 11.93
C SER A 139 13.28 12.12 12.36
N PRO A 140 13.44 13.43 12.57
CA PRO A 140 12.32 14.35 12.84
C PRO A 140 11.37 14.49 11.65
N GLU A 141 11.78 14.13 10.44
CA GLU A 141 10.98 14.20 9.21
C GLU A 141 9.90 13.13 9.11
N ALA A 142 9.96 12.07 9.95
CA ALA A 142 9.03 10.96 9.92
C ALA A 142 7.56 11.41 10.00
N GLY A 143 7.26 12.38 10.86
CA GLY A 143 5.91 12.95 10.99
C GLY A 143 5.41 13.64 9.73
N VAL A 144 6.28 14.37 9.04
CA VAL A 144 5.94 15.07 7.77
C VAL A 144 5.61 14.05 6.68
N SER A 145 6.44 13.02 6.53
CA SER A 145 6.23 11.95 5.54
C SER A 145 4.99 11.10 5.86
N THR A 146 4.71 10.85 7.16
CA THR A 146 3.48 10.17 7.58
C THR A 146 2.23 10.98 7.21
N LEU A 147 2.25 12.30 7.45
CA LEU A 147 1.16 13.19 7.05
C LEU A 147 0.99 13.25 5.54
N ALA A 148 2.08 13.20 4.76
CA ALA A 148 2.03 13.14 3.29
C ALA A 148 1.33 11.86 2.82
N ALA A 149 1.65 10.69 3.41
CA ALA A 149 0.98 9.43 3.11
C ALA A 149 -0.54 9.49 3.40
N LYS A 150 -0.91 10.06 4.55
CA LYS A 150 -2.32 10.24 4.92
C LYS A 150 -3.07 11.16 3.96
N LYS A 151 -2.46 12.29 3.56
CA LYS A 151 -3.03 13.21 2.58
C LYS A 151 -3.20 12.55 1.21
N ALA A 152 -2.26 11.69 0.80
CA ALA A 152 -2.37 10.93 -0.44
C ALA A 152 -3.58 9.97 -0.41
N GLY A 153 -3.84 9.25 0.68
CA GLY A 153 -5.04 8.45 0.84
C GLY A 153 -6.33 9.27 0.68
N SER A 154 -6.39 10.47 1.28
CA SER A 154 -7.50 11.40 1.10
C SER A 154 -7.65 11.88 -0.35
N ARG A 155 -6.53 12.11 -1.05
CA ARG A 155 -6.52 12.49 -2.46
C ARG A 155 -7.01 11.37 -3.38
N VAL A 156 -6.62 10.12 -3.12
CA VAL A 156 -7.16 8.94 -3.83
C VAL A 156 -8.68 8.96 -3.75
N ARG A 157 -9.25 9.14 -2.55
CA ARG A 157 -10.70 9.22 -2.36
C ARG A 157 -11.36 10.38 -3.10
N GLN A 158 -10.75 11.56 -3.10
CA GLN A 158 -11.27 12.72 -3.87
C GLN A 158 -11.31 12.43 -5.37
N LEU A 159 -10.21 11.88 -5.92
CA LEU A 159 -10.14 11.52 -7.33
C LEU A 159 -11.15 10.42 -7.69
N TYR A 160 -11.28 9.39 -6.85
CA TYR A 160 -12.33 8.38 -6.99
C TYR A 160 -13.73 9.01 -7.09
N GLN A 161 -14.07 9.96 -6.21
CA GLN A 161 -15.37 10.63 -6.22
C GLN A 161 -15.61 11.42 -7.50
N LEU A 162 -14.57 12.06 -8.05
CA LEU A 162 -14.64 12.78 -9.33
C LEU A 162 -14.88 11.80 -10.48
N GLU A 163 -14.11 10.73 -10.57
CA GLU A 163 -14.28 9.69 -11.58
C GLU A 163 -15.67 9.04 -11.50
N LEU A 164 -16.15 8.76 -10.30
CA LEU A 164 -17.48 8.21 -10.09
C LEU A 164 -18.57 9.17 -10.54
N ALA A 165 -18.43 10.47 -10.30
CA ALA A 165 -19.37 11.49 -10.73
C ALA A 165 -19.42 11.59 -12.27
N GLU A 166 -18.25 11.53 -12.95
CA GLU A 166 -18.19 11.48 -14.42
C GLU A 166 -18.81 10.18 -14.97
N LEU A 167 -18.54 9.06 -14.33
CA LEU A 167 -19.10 7.77 -14.73
C LEU A 167 -20.63 7.81 -14.71
N PHE A 168 -21.24 8.41 -13.70
CA PHE A 168 -22.72 8.49 -13.57
C PHE A 168 -23.41 9.49 -14.51
N ARG A 169 -22.64 10.24 -15.32
CA ARG A 169 -23.20 11.02 -16.43
C ARG A 169 -23.51 10.17 -17.67
N ARG A 170 -22.98 8.95 -17.71
CA ARG A 170 -23.19 7.99 -18.79
C ARG A 170 -24.53 7.26 -18.62
N PRO A 171 -25.13 6.74 -19.70
CA PRO A 171 -26.27 5.83 -19.61
C PRO A 171 -25.96 4.61 -18.75
N LEU A 172 -26.96 4.13 -18.01
CA LEU A 172 -26.83 2.93 -17.19
C LEU A 172 -26.76 1.69 -18.08
N ASP A 173 -25.60 1.05 -18.12
CA ASP A 173 -25.33 -0.19 -18.84
C ASP A 173 -24.41 -1.13 -18.04
N VAL A 174 -24.11 -2.30 -18.60
CA VAL A 174 -23.24 -3.29 -17.97
C VAL A 174 -21.79 -2.78 -17.85
N GLU A 175 -21.33 -2.00 -18.83
CA GLU A 175 -19.98 -1.41 -18.81
C GLU A 175 -19.83 -0.44 -17.64
N LEU A 176 -20.82 0.44 -17.42
CA LEU A 176 -20.85 1.35 -16.28
C LEU A 176 -20.76 0.58 -14.95
N MET A 177 -21.50 -0.52 -14.80
CA MET A 177 -21.46 -1.33 -13.57
C MET A 177 -20.08 -1.95 -13.34
N LYS A 178 -19.45 -2.50 -14.39
CA LYS A 178 -18.09 -3.05 -14.32
C LYS A 178 -17.07 -1.96 -13.91
N ARG A 179 -17.10 -0.77 -14.54
CA ARG A 179 -16.23 0.37 -14.21
C ARG A 179 -16.42 0.82 -12.77
N ARG A 180 -17.67 0.90 -12.30
CA ARG A 180 -17.97 1.25 -10.91
C ARG A 180 -17.34 0.28 -9.91
N GLU A 181 -17.38 -1.04 -10.17
CA GLU A 181 -16.75 -2.04 -9.29
C GLU A 181 -15.23 -1.87 -9.26
N LEU A 182 -14.58 -1.64 -10.40
CA LEU A 182 -13.14 -1.36 -10.43
C LEU A 182 -12.77 -0.09 -9.66
N LEU A 183 -13.52 0.99 -9.85
CA LEU A 183 -13.31 2.24 -9.09
C LEU A 183 -13.48 2.01 -7.59
N ARG A 184 -14.45 1.19 -7.16
CA ARG A 184 -14.65 0.86 -5.75
C ARG A 184 -13.43 0.16 -5.14
N ARG A 185 -12.74 -0.71 -5.88
CA ARG A 185 -11.48 -1.31 -5.44
C ARG A 185 -10.45 -0.24 -5.08
N ILE A 186 -10.29 0.73 -5.95
CA ILE A 186 -9.30 1.81 -5.75
C ILE A 186 -9.67 2.71 -4.56
N ASP A 187 -10.96 2.96 -4.28
CA ASP A 187 -11.37 3.68 -3.06
C ASP A 187 -10.96 2.92 -1.79
N VAL A 188 -11.17 1.60 -1.76
CA VAL A 188 -10.74 0.75 -0.63
C VAL A 188 -9.22 0.81 -0.44
N VAL A 189 -8.43 0.76 -1.52
CA VAL A 189 -6.97 0.92 -1.47
C VAL A 189 -6.58 2.25 -0.80
N GLY A 190 -7.24 3.34 -1.18
CA GLY A 190 -7.00 4.67 -0.58
C GLY A 190 -7.32 4.71 0.92
N ILE A 191 -8.39 4.05 1.35
CA ILE A 191 -8.74 3.90 2.77
C ILE A 191 -7.65 3.13 3.51
N ARG A 192 -7.20 1.97 2.99
CA ARG A 192 -6.16 1.14 3.61
C ARG A 192 -4.82 1.86 3.73
N LEU A 193 -4.45 2.66 2.71
CA LEU A 193 -3.27 3.52 2.79
C LEU A 193 -3.37 4.53 3.93
N GLY A 194 -4.53 5.17 4.11
CA GLY A 194 -4.79 6.09 5.22
C GLY A 194 -4.66 5.40 6.59
N GLU A 195 -5.24 4.21 6.74
CA GLU A 195 -5.17 3.39 7.96
C GLU A 195 -3.72 2.95 8.27
N ALA A 196 -2.92 2.61 7.26
CA ALA A 196 -1.51 2.29 7.44
C ALA A 196 -0.71 3.52 7.92
N ALA A 197 -1.00 4.71 7.38
CA ALA A 197 -0.37 5.95 7.82
C ALA A 197 -0.77 6.32 9.26
N ASP A 198 -2.04 6.11 9.65
CA ASP A 198 -2.51 6.33 11.02
C ASP A 198 -1.84 5.35 12.01
N ALA A 199 -1.69 4.08 11.65
CA ALA A 199 -0.98 3.11 12.48
C ALA A 199 0.50 3.52 12.72
N LEU A 200 1.17 4.05 11.70
CA LEU A 200 2.53 4.58 11.84
C LEU A 200 2.57 5.83 12.72
N ALA A 201 1.61 6.75 12.56
CA ALA A 201 1.49 7.95 13.39
C ALA A 201 1.32 7.62 14.87
N ASP A 202 0.42 6.66 15.18
CA ASP A 202 0.18 6.16 16.53
C ASP A 202 1.47 5.61 17.16
N GLY A 203 2.21 4.78 16.40
CA GLY A 203 3.48 4.21 16.85
C GLY A 203 4.55 5.27 17.11
N ILE A 204 4.65 6.32 16.28
CA ILE A 204 5.58 7.45 16.49
C ILE A 204 5.18 8.23 17.75
N MET A 205 3.90 8.51 17.98
CA MET A 205 3.42 9.25 19.15
C MET A 205 3.63 8.48 20.46
N LYS A 206 3.37 7.17 20.50
CA LYS A 206 3.60 6.33 21.67
C LYS A 206 5.06 6.31 22.09
N ARG A 207 5.96 6.37 21.12
CA ARG A 207 7.41 6.37 21.37
C ARG A 207 7.94 7.71 21.93
N SER A 208 7.23 8.81 21.68
CA SER A 208 7.64 10.16 22.13
C SER A 208 7.27 10.45 23.58
N ARG A 209 6.55 9.52 24.23
CA ARG A 209 6.20 9.55 25.67
C ARG A 209 7.16 8.73 26.49
#